data_9e8ecc7632f85119ac3cb555586cd6d6
#
_entry.id   9e8ecc7632f85119ac3cb555586cd6d6
#
_cell.length_a   1.000
_cell.length_b   1.000
_cell.length_c   1.000
_cell.angle_alpha   90.00
_cell.angle_beta   90.00
_cell.angle_gamma   90.00
#
_symmetry.space_group_name_H-M   'P 1'
#
loop_
_entity.id
_entity.type
_entity.pdbx_description
1 polymer ?
#
loop_
_entity_poly.entity_id
_entity_poly.type
_entity_poly.pdbx_seq_one_letter_code
_entity_poly.pdbx_strand_id
1 'polypeptide(L)'
;GSTKFVDEKIVPTFPNATHYVQKAHWELAINPTDRDRASFMKDDFMLLHERGMLKFTDGEQEIFPGINVVVCNGHTNAQQLPIISDGKSTLLFCCDLVPTTSHIPFSYIMGYDVRPLVTLEEKKRILSKAEKEGWILFLEHDAETEAITVKKTEKGFTVDKKLWLE
;
A
#
# COMPACT_ATOMS: atom_id res chain seq x y z
N GLY A 1 12.11 -5.44 5.32
CA GLY A 1 11.12 -6.25 5.99
C GLY A 1 10.85 -5.82 7.42
N SER A 2 9.77 -6.30 7.98
CA SER A 2 9.40 -6.00 9.37
C SER A 2 10.27 -6.75 10.39
N THR A 3 10.97 -7.78 9.94
CA THR A 3 12.00 -8.53 10.69
C THR A 3 13.34 -8.54 9.95
N LYS A 4 14.40 -8.88 10.64
CA LYS A 4 15.76 -9.06 10.11
C LYS A 4 16.51 -10.14 10.88
N PHE A 5 17.59 -10.66 10.30
CA PHE A 5 18.51 -11.57 10.97
C PHE A 5 19.62 -10.81 11.69
N VAL A 6 19.86 -11.15 12.94
CA VAL A 6 21.00 -10.71 13.76
C VAL A 6 21.53 -11.93 14.49
N ASP A 7 22.80 -12.27 14.28
CA ASP A 7 23.45 -13.46 14.88
C ASP A 7 22.62 -14.75 14.71
N GLU A 8 22.20 -14.99 13.47
CA GLU A 8 21.36 -16.14 13.06
C GLU A 8 19.95 -16.21 13.69
N LYS A 9 19.54 -15.15 14.40
CA LYS A 9 18.20 -15.05 15.01
C LYS A 9 17.35 -14.02 14.29
N ILE A 10 16.07 -14.33 14.13
CA ILE A 10 15.08 -13.38 13.62
C ILE A 10 14.74 -12.39 14.74
N VAL A 11 14.84 -11.09 14.45
CA VAL A 11 14.48 -10.01 15.36
C VAL A 11 13.61 -8.98 14.65
N PRO A 12 12.76 -8.22 15.38
CA PRO A 12 12.03 -7.11 14.77
C PRO A 12 13.00 -6.04 14.24
N THR A 13 12.74 -5.54 13.05
CA THR A 13 13.51 -4.41 12.49
C THR A 13 13.26 -3.13 13.30
N PHE A 14 12.03 -2.95 13.77
CA PHE A 14 11.59 -1.79 14.59
C PHE A 14 11.08 -2.30 15.94
N PRO A 15 11.98 -2.56 16.93
CA PRO A 15 11.61 -3.25 18.17
C PRO A 15 10.65 -2.49 19.09
N ASN A 16 10.53 -1.18 18.91
CA ASN A 16 9.66 -0.33 19.71
C ASN A 16 8.39 0.11 18.96
N ALA A 17 8.19 -0.38 17.72
CA ALA A 17 7.03 0.00 16.91
C ALA A 17 5.85 -0.94 17.15
N THR A 18 4.64 -0.38 17.08
CA THR A 18 3.42 -1.15 16.86
C THR A 18 3.17 -1.25 15.36
N HIS A 19 2.93 -2.45 14.87
CA HIS A 19 2.65 -2.72 13.47
C HIS A 19 1.15 -2.88 13.24
N TYR A 20 0.59 -2.14 12.29
CA TYR A 20 -0.83 -2.19 11.96
C TYR A 20 -1.05 -3.01 10.69
N VAL A 21 -1.99 -3.93 10.71
CA VAL A 21 -2.33 -4.79 9.58
C VAL A 21 -3.84 -5.04 9.53
N GLN A 22 -4.42 -5.08 8.34
CA GLN A 22 -5.81 -5.48 8.17
C GLN A 22 -6.01 -6.93 8.63
N LYS A 23 -7.06 -7.17 9.43
CA LYS A 23 -7.39 -8.51 9.92
C LYS A 23 -7.52 -9.53 8.78
N ALA A 24 -8.25 -9.15 7.72
CA ALA A 24 -8.43 -10.02 6.56
C ALA A 24 -7.13 -10.29 5.78
N HIS A 25 -6.16 -9.33 5.79
CA HIS A 25 -4.84 -9.56 5.20
C HIS A 25 -3.99 -10.50 6.04
N TRP A 26 -4.05 -10.36 7.36
CA TRP A 26 -3.40 -11.29 8.28
C TRP A 26 -3.93 -12.73 8.12
N GLU A 27 -5.26 -12.89 8.01
CA GLU A 27 -5.88 -14.20 7.78
C GLU A 27 -5.39 -14.84 6.47
N LEU A 28 -5.22 -14.05 5.41
CA LEU A 28 -4.59 -14.51 4.17
C LEU A 28 -3.11 -14.87 4.39
N ALA A 29 -2.34 -14.03 5.08
CA ALA A 29 -0.91 -14.23 5.26
C ALA A 29 -0.57 -15.53 6.02
N ILE A 30 -1.38 -15.91 7.01
CA ILE A 30 -1.18 -17.14 7.77
C ILE A 30 -1.72 -18.39 7.05
N ASN A 31 -2.67 -18.22 6.12
CA ASN A 31 -3.28 -19.28 5.30
C ASN A 31 -3.30 -18.89 3.82
N PRO A 32 -2.13 -18.67 3.19
CA PRO A 32 -2.05 -18.19 1.83
C PRO A 32 -2.54 -19.25 0.83
N THR A 33 -3.07 -18.76 -0.30
CA THR A 33 -3.38 -19.62 -1.44
C THR A 33 -2.10 -20.11 -2.13
N ASP A 34 -2.20 -21.07 -3.03
CA ASP A 34 -1.04 -21.53 -3.81
C ASP A 34 -0.42 -20.42 -4.67
N ARG A 35 -1.22 -19.41 -5.05
CA ARG A 35 -0.74 -18.23 -5.77
C ARG A 35 0.05 -17.28 -4.88
N ASP A 36 -0.40 -17.05 -3.65
CA ASP A 36 0.16 -16.02 -2.76
C ASP A 36 1.27 -16.54 -1.85
N ARG A 37 1.40 -17.84 -1.71
CA ARG A 37 2.30 -18.49 -0.73
C ARG A 37 3.74 -17.99 -0.79
N ALA A 38 4.25 -17.71 -1.99
CA ALA A 38 5.61 -17.23 -2.18
C ALA A 38 5.81 -15.79 -1.66
N SER A 39 4.72 -15.00 -1.51
CA SER A 39 4.74 -13.63 -1.01
C SER A 39 4.62 -13.53 0.52
N PHE A 40 4.23 -14.64 1.20
CA PHE A 40 3.99 -14.66 2.65
C PHE A 40 4.96 -15.59 3.36
N MET A 41 6.21 -15.13 3.50
CA MET A 41 7.21 -15.86 4.29
C MET A 41 6.98 -15.61 5.78
N LYS A 42 6.73 -16.67 6.55
CA LYS A 42 6.40 -16.57 7.98
C LYS A 42 7.46 -15.85 8.81
N ASP A 43 8.72 -16.02 8.43
CA ASP A 43 9.85 -15.37 9.10
C ASP A 43 9.77 -13.84 9.05
N ASP A 44 9.07 -13.27 8.07
CA ASP A 44 8.95 -11.83 7.90
C ASP A 44 7.94 -11.16 8.86
N PHE A 45 7.00 -11.92 9.46
CA PHE A 45 5.91 -11.32 10.22
C PHE A 45 5.45 -12.09 11.48
N MET A 46 5.64 -13.43 11.55
CA MET A 46 5.12 -14.23 12.67
C MET A 46 5.68 -13.79 14.03
N LEU A 47 6.97 -13.47 14.08
CA LEU A 47 7.61 -12.99 15.31
C LEU A 47 6.94 -11.74 15.89
N LEU A 48 6.44 -10.85 15.04
CA LEU A 48 5.74 -9.63 15.50
C LEU A 48 4.43 -9.97 16.19
N HIS A 49 3.71 -10.98 15.70
CA HIS A 49 2.48 -11.48 16.33
C HIS A 49 2.79 -12.14 17.67
N GLU A 50 3.76 -13.03 17.72
CA GLU A 50 4.17 -13.76 18.93
C GLU A 50 4.64 -12.81 20.06
N ARG A 51 5.22 -11.67 19.68
CA ARG A 51 5.65 -10.63 20.62
C ARG A 51 4.58 -9.59 20.96
N GLY A 52 3.36 -9.75 20.46
CA GLY A 52 2.26 -8.80 20.72
C GLY A 52 2.47 -7.41 20.09
N MET A 53 3.28 -7.33 19.03
CA MET A 53 3.62 -6.08 18.33
C MET A 53 2.65 -5.74 17.21
N LEU A 54 1.66 -6.60 16.92
CA LEU A 54 0.63 -6.36 15.90
C LEU A 54 -0.63 -5.75 16.51
N LYS A 55 -1.20 -4.78 15.81
CA LYS A 55 -2.57 -4.32 15.99
C LYS A 55 -3.36 -4.54 14.71
N PHE A 56 -4.52 -5.16 14.85
CA PHE A 56 -5.42 -5.40 13.72
C PHE A 56 -6.32 -4.20 13.47
N THR A 57 -6.39 -3.80 12.20
CA THR A 57 -7.39 -2.87 11.67
C THR A 57 -8.47 -3.68 10.95
N ASP A 58 -9.67 -3.13 10.84
CA ASP A 58 -10.79 -3.76 10.14
C ASP A 58 -11.48 -2.70 9.27
N GLY A 59 -11.20 -2.74 7.97
CA GLY A 59 -11.67 -1.76 7.01
C GLY A 59 -10.89 -0.43 7.01
N GLU A 60 -11.47 0.55 6.31
CA GLU A 60 -10.92 1.91 6.19
C GLU A 60 -11.17 2.67 7.49
N GLN A 61 -10.12 3.25 8.08
CA GLN A 61 -10.23 3.96 9.36
C GLN A 61 -9.06 4.94 9.59
N GLU A 62 -9.25 5.86 10.52
CA GLU A 62 -8.16 6.66 11.06
C GLU A 62 -7.41 5.84 12.13
N ILE A 63 -6.08 5.75 11.99
CA ILE A 63 -5.21 5.06 12.96
C ILE A 63 -4.66 6.06 13.99
N PHE A 64 -4.29 7.25 13.53
CA PHE A 64 -3.86 8.39 14.32
C PHE A 64 -4.39 9.68 13.69
N PRO A 65 -4.49 10.79 14.44
CA PRO A 65 -4.89 12.06 13.86
C PRO A 65 -4.08 12.40 12.61
N GLY A 66 -4.76 12.53 11.48
CA GLY A 66 -4.15 12.78 10.18
C GLY A 66 -3.56 11.56 9.48
N ILE A 67 -3.61 10.36 10.07
CA ILE A 67 -3.15 9.11 9.45
C ILE A 67 -4.31 8.14 9.30
N ASN A 68 -4.77 7.97 8.07
CA ASN A 68 -5.87 7.09 7.69
C ASN A 68 -5.36 5.91 6.86
N VAL A 69 -6.15 4.88 6.73
CA VAL A 69 -5.90 3.77 5.81
C VAL A 69 -7.09 3.54 4.90
N VAL A 70 -6.79 3.32 3.63
CA VAL A 70 -7.73 2.85 2.62
C VAL A 70 -7.45 1.38 2.34
N VAL A 71 -8.48 0.61 2.03
CA VAL A 71 -8.36 -0.82 1.74
C VAL A 71 -8.58 -1.08 0.27
N CYS A 72 -7.65 -1.82 -0.34
CA CYS A 72 -7.72 -2.31 -1.70
C CYS A 72 -7.62 -3.84 -1.72
N ASN A 73 -8.36 -4.45 -2.64
CA ASN A 73 -8.51 -5.91 -2.71
C ASN A 73 -8.09 -6.49 -4.07
N GLY A 74 -7.67 -5.66 -4.99
CA GLY A 74 -7.33 -6.08 -6.35
C GLY A 74 -5.97 -6.75 -6.44
N HIS A 75 -4.93 -6.10 -5.96
CA HIS A 75 -3.56 -6.63 -5.93
C HIS A 75 -3.47 -7.85 -5.02
N THR A 76 -3.87 -7.69 -3.77
CA THR A 76 -4.02 -8.77 -2.78
C THR A 76 -5.22 -8.48 -1.87
N ASN A 77 -5.67 -9.46 -1.09
CA ASN A 77 -6.83 -9.25 -0.22
C ASN A 77 -6.50 -8.30 0.92
N ALA A 78 -7.31 -7.25 1.05
CA ALA A 78 -7.23 -6.24 2.12
C ALA A 78 -5.84 -5.57 2.22
N GLN A 79 -5.22 -5.24 1.09
CA GLN A 79 -4.04 -4.37 1.06
C GLN A 79 -4.39 -3.02 1.68
N GLN A 80 -3.56 -2.55 2.59
CA GLN A 80 -3.76 -1.31 3.33
C GLN A 80 -2.86 -0.20 2.76
N LEU A 81 -3.47 0.88 2.27
CA LEU A 81 -2.79 2.04 1.73
C LEU A 81 -2.84 3.19 2.75
N PRO A 82 -1.72 3.63 3.33
CA PRO A 82 -1.69 4.78 4.22
C PRO A 82 -2.00 6.10 3.49
N ILE A 83 -2.84 6.92 4.11
CA ILE A 83 -3.08 8.32 3.72
C ILE A 83 -2.62 9.19 4.89
N ILE A 84 -1.74 10.13 4.61
CA ILE A 84 -1.18 11.06 5.60
C ILE A 84 -1.59 12.48 5.22
N SER A 85 -2.20 13.22 6.16
CA SER A 85 -2.64 14.60 5.92
C SER A 85 -2.32 15.49 7.13
N ASP A 86 -1.80 16.67 6.83
CA ASP A 86 -1.60 17.75 7.82
C ASP A 86 -2.74 18.80 7.79
N GLY A 87 -3.81 18.51 7.05
CA GLY A 87 -4.94 19.41 6.84
C GLY A 87 -4.74 20.41 5.69
N LYS A 88 -3.54 20.50 5.09
CA LYS A 88 -3.23 21.34 3.93
C LYS A 88 -2.84 20.50 2.73
N SER A 89 -2.03 19.48 2.96
CA SER A 89 -1.56 18.53 1.96
C SER A 89 -1.95 17.12 2.36
N THR A 90 -2.20 16.28 1.38
CA THR A 90 -2.50 14.86 1.58
C THR A 90 -1.57 14.01 0.71
N LEU A 91 -0.90 13.06 1.33
CA LEU A 91 -0.06 12.08 0.68
C LEU A 91 -0.70 10.70 0.79
N LEU A 92 -0.85 10.01 -0.32
CA LEU A 92 -1.19 8.60 -0.39
C LEU A 92 0.07 7.79 -0.68
N PHE A 93 0.40 6.83 0.17
CA PHE A 93 1.36 5.78 -0.13
C PHE A 93 0.65 4.73 -1.00
N CYS A 94 1.02 4.68 -2.30
CA CYS A 94 0.25 3.92 -3.30
C CYS A 94 0.35 2.42 -3.17
N CYS A 95 1.37 1.90 -2.50
CA CYS A 95 1.67 0.48 -2.45
C CYS A 95 1.61 -0.13 -3.87
N ASP A 96 1.13 -1.35 -3.98
CA ASP A 96 0.99 -2.05 -5.26
C ASP A 96 -0.28 -1.73 -6.05
N LEU A 97 -1.13 -0.80 -5.56
CA LEU A 97 -2.24 -0.30 -6.37
C LEU A 97 -1.75 0.49 -7.59
N VAL A 98 -0.72 1.32 -7.40
CA VAL A 98 -0.02 2.08 -8.44
C VAL A 98 1.47 2.07 -8.13
N PRO A 99 2.19 1.01 -8.49
CA PRO A 99 3.58 0.84 -8.07
C PRO A 99 4.56 1.81 -8.75
N THR A 100 4.28 2.22 -9.98
CA THR A 100 5.13 3.14 -10.76
C THR A 100 4.31 4.13 -11.58
N THR A 101 4.94 5.16 -12.11
CA THR A 101 4.34 6.12 -13.05
C THR A 101 3.72 5.44 -14.27
N SER A 102 4.30 4.34 -14.74
CA SER A 102 3.78 3.57 -15.88
C SER A 102 2.43 2.90 -15.59
N HIS A 103 2.07 2.72 -14.33
CA HIS A 103 0.80 2.12 -13.91
C HIS A 103 -0.33 3.16 -13.67
N ILE A 104 -0.11 4.45 -13.95
CA ILE A 104 -1.16 5.48 -13.84
C ILE A 104 -2.32 5.24 -14.83
N PRO A 105 -2.10 4.92 -16.13
CA PRO A 105 -3.21 4.62 -17.04
C PRO A 105 -4.01 3.41 -16.53
N PHE A 106 -5.35 3.46 -16.66
CA PHE A 106 -6.23 2.45 -16.06
C PHE A 106 -5.96 1.01 -16.50
N SER A 107 -5.65 0.81 -17.78
CA SER A 107 -5.41 -0.52 -18.36
C SER A 107 -4.07 -1.15 -17.95
N TYR A 108 -3.16 -0.36 -17.37
CA TYR A 108 -1.86 -0.87 -16.95
C TYR A 108 -1.97 -1.38 -15.50
N ILE A 109 -2.13 -2.67 -15.36
CA ILE A 109 -2.31 -3.41 -14.10
C ILE A 109 -1.17 -4.42 -13.99
N MET A 110 -0.66 -4.64 -12.78
CA MET A 110 0.43 -5.59 -12.58
C MET A 110 0.00 -7.02 -12.88
N GLY A 111 0.87 -7.79 -13.52
CA GLY A 111 0.64 -9.21 -13.77
C GLY A 111 0.50 -10.07 -12.51
N TYR A 112 0.90 -9.53 -11.36
CA TYR A 112 0.78 -10.19 -10.05
C TYR A 112 -0.58 -9.98 -9.38
N ASP A 113 -1.41 -9.07 -9.86
CA ASP A 113 -2.71 -8.78 -9.27
C ASP A 113 -3.60 -10.02 -9.25
N VAL A 114 -4.13 -10.36 -8.08
CA VAL A 114 -5.00 -11.54 -7.94
C VAL A 114 -6.40 -11.29 -8.48
N ARG A 115 -6.83 -10.02 -8.52
CA ARG A 115 -8.14 -9.58 -9.03
C ARG A 115 -7.99 -8.31 -9.88
N PRO A 116 -7.46 -8.39 -11.09
CA PRO A 116 -7.09 -7.21 -11.89
C PRO A 116 -8.27 -6.30 -12.24
N LEU A 117 -9.48 -6.82 -12.39
CA LEU A 117 -10.67 -5.99 -12.61
C LEU A 117 -11.08 -5.21 -11.36
N VAL A 118 -10.81 -5.75 -10.16
CA VAL A 118 -11.00 -5.01 -8.91
C VAL A 118 -9.97 -3.91 -8.79
N THR A 119 -8.69 -4.19 -9.08
CA THR A 119 -7.63 -3.16 -9.14
C THR A 119 -8.02 -2.02 -10.07
N LEU A 120 -8.60 -2.32 -11.23
CA LEU A 120 -9.05 -1.31 -12.19
C LEU A 120 -10.07 -0.34 -11.56
N GLU A 121 -11.07 -0.86 -10.86
CA GLU A 121 -12.10 -0.02 -10.21
C GLU A 121 -11.53 0.75 -9.01
N GLU A 122 -10.64 0.14 -8.24
CA GLU A 122 -9.94 0.81 -7.13
C GLU A 122 -9.05 1.94 -7.64
N LYS A 123 -8.30 1.74 -8.71
CA LYS A 123 -7.54 2.81 -9.37
C LYS A 123 -8.42 3.96 -9.81
N LYS A 124 -9.57 3.68 -10.45
CA LYS A 124 -10.52 4.72 -10.86
C LYS A 124 -11.00 5.53 -9.65
N ARG A 125 -11.39 4.86 -8.57
CA ARG A 125 -11.83 5.49 -7.32
C ARG A 125 -10.74 6.40 -6.73
N ILE A 126 -9.55 5.85 -6.53
CA ILE A 126 -8.44 6.51 -5.84
C ILE A 126 -7.88 7.66 -6.69
N LEU A 127 -7.57 7.43 -7.97
CA LEU A 127 -6.99 8.46 -8.84
C LEU A 127 -7.98 9.61 -9.09
N SER A 128 -9.29 9.33 -9.17
CA SER A 128 -10.30 10.39 -9.27
C SER A 128 -10.35 11.28 -8.03
N LYS A 129 -10.21 10.69 -6.86
CA LYS A 129 -10.16 11.43 -5.60
C LYS A 129 -8.85 12.20 -5.47
N ALA A 130 -7.73 11.56 -5.80
CA ALA A 130 -6.41 12.18 -5.76
C ALA A 130 -6.31 13.41 -6.67
N GLU A 131 -6.84 13.32 -7.89
CA GLU A 131 -6.87 14.46 -8.83
C GLU A 131 -7.75 15.58 -8.31
N LYS A 132 -8.98 15.27 -7.87
CA LYS A 132 -9.93 16.24 -7.38
C LYS A 132 -9.45 17.00 -6.14
N GLU A 133 -8.76 16.31 -5.24
CA GLU A 133 -8.32 16.84 -3.95
C GLU A 133 -6.83 17.25 -3.94
N GLY A 134 -6.13 17.09 -5.06
CA GLY A 134 -4.73 17.49 -5.21
C GLY A 134 -3.76 16.64 -4.38
N TRP A 135 -4.02 15.33 -4.24
CA TRP A 135 -3.17 14.46 -3.45
C TRP A 135 -1.80 14.25 -4.09
N ILE A 136 -0.80 14.08 -3.25
CA ILE A 136 0.53 13.59 -3.60
C ILE A 136 0.49 12.06 -3.54
N LEU A 137 0.88 11.40 -4.62
CA LEU A 137 0.97 9.95 -4.73
C LEU A 137 2.43 9.53 -4.59
N PHE A 138 2.78 8.82 -3.52
CA PHE A 138 4.11 8.24 -3.32
C PHE A 138 4.19 6.85 -3.96
N LEU A 139 5.25 6.63 -4.76
CA LEU A 139 5.44 5.44 -5.59
C LEU A 139 6.63 4.62 -5.08
N GLU A 140 6.38 3.52 -4.39
CA GLU A 140 7.45 2.75 -3.74
C GLU A 140 8.33 1.93 -4.70
N HIS A 141 7.85 1.64 -5.91
CA HIS A 141 8.54 0.81 -6.90
C HIS A 141 9.04 1.58 -8.12
N ASP A 142 8.86 2.89 -8.19
CA ASP A 142 9.37 3.70 -9.30
C ASP A 142 10.84 4.08 -9.04
N ALA A 143 11.74 3.60 -9.90
CA ALA A 143 13.18 3.79 -9.73
C ALA A 143 13.65 5.24 -9.95
N GLU A 144 12.82 6.07 -10.60
CA GLU A 144 13.20 7.43 -11.03
C GLU A 144 12.31 8.53 -10.44
N THR A 145 11.19 8.16 -9.82
CA THR A 145 10.17 9.12 -9.40
C THR A 145 9.59 8.73 -8.05
N GLU A 146 9.87 9.51 -7.02
CA GLU A 146 9.41 9.24 -5.66
C GLU A 146 7.91 9.53 -5.48
N ALA A 147 7.48 10.68 -5.98
CA ALA A 147 6.10 11.12 -5.81
C ALA A 147 5.61 11.93 -7.01
N ILE A 148 4.29 11.94 -7.19
CA ILE A 148 3.63 12.63 -8.30
C ILE A 148 2.33 13.28 -7.85
N THR A 149 1.83 14.20 -8.68
CA THR A 149 0.41 14.50 -8.76
C THR A 149 -0.14 13.97 -10.08
N VAL A 150 -1.45 13.78 -10.16
CA VAL A 150 -2.12 13.28 -11.38
C VAL A 150 -3.11 14.30 -11.91
N LYS A 151 -3.34 14.23 -13.22
CA LYS A 151 -4.41 14.98 -13.90
C LYS A 151 -5.22 14.08 -14.79
N LYS A 152 -6.48 14.45 -14.95
CA LYS A 152 -7.42 13.80 -15.86
C LYS A 152 -7.18 14.23 -17.30
N THR A 153 -7.30 13.27 -18.22
CA THR A 153 -7.26 13.49 -19.68
C THR A 153 -8.44 12.77 -20.33
N GLU A 154 -8.63 12.96 -21.63
CA GLU A 154 -9.66 12.22 -22.39
C GLU A 154 -9.46 10.69 -22.34
N LYS A 155 -8.21 10.23 -22.18
CA LYS A 155 -7.84 8.81 -22.14
C LYS A 155 -7.74 8.23 -20.72
N GLY A 156 -8.09 8.98 -19.68
CA GLY A 156 -7.96 8.58 -18.28
C GLY A 156 -7.03 9.51 -17.51
N PHE A 157 -6.18 8.97 -16.64
CA PHE A 157 -5.23 9.76 -15.85
C PHE A 157 -3.81 9.65 -16.40
N THR A 158 -3.03 10.70 -16.16
CA THR A 158 -1.59 10.78 -16.43
C THR A 158 -0.89 11.53 -15.31
N VAL A 159 0.43 11.42 -15.23
CA VAL A 159 1.26 12.24 -14.34
C VAL A 159 1.07 13.72 -14.73
N ASP A 160 0.83 14.56 -13.70
CA ASP A 160 0.82 16.03 -13.86
C ASP A 160 2.18 16.60 -13.48
N LYS A 161 2.64 16.35 -12.27
CA LYS A 161 3.95 16.79 -11.77
C LYS A 161 4.71 15.63 -11.16
N LYS A 162 6.03 15.65 -11.31
CA LYS A 162 6.95 14.82 -10.53
C LYS A 162 7.46 15.63 -9.34
N LEU A 163 7.50 15.02 -8.18
CA LEU A 163 7.91 15.63 -6.91
C LEU A 163 9.02 14.81 -6.28
N TRP A 164 9.92 15.49 -5.59
CA TRP A 164 10.98 14.89 -4.78
C TRP A 164 10.69 15.24 -3.33
N LEU A 165 10.78 14.26 -2.46
CA LEU A 165 10.56 14.44 -1.02
C LEU A 165 11.92 14.77 -0.39
N GLU A 166 12.08 15.99 0.10
CA GLU A 166 13.30 16.44 0.82
C GLU A 166 13.26 16.01 2.30
#